data_57a3b391f902649252f0b3f07f9da805
#
_entry.id   57a3b391f902649252f0b3f07f9da805
#
_cell.length_a   1.000
_cell.length_b   1.000
_cell.length_c   1.000
_cell.angle_alpha   90.00
_cell.angle_beta   90.00
_cell.angle_gamma   90.00
#
_symmetry.space_group_name_H-M   'P 1'
#
loop_
_entity.id
_entity.type
_entity.pdbx_description
1 polymer ?
#
loop_
_entity_poly.entity_id
_entity_poly.type
_entity_poly.pdbx_seq_one_letter_code
_entity_poly.pdbx_strand_id
1 'polypeptide(L)'
;MSMFDALKSLGNPMELMRKAREMQENMQKVQEELARKTVSADAGGGMVSAVVNGRLEVIKVRIDKTKIDVNDTELLEDVITAAIAAGQAKAAEMMRAEMQKMAADAGLPPGLLPGKFE
;
A
#
# COMPACT_ATOMS: atom_id res chain seq x y z
N MET A 1 21.35 -23.33 -13.83
CA MET A 1 20.38 -23.07 -14.90
C MET A 1 20.53 -21.66 -15.41
N SER A 2 20.76 -21.51 -16.69
CA SER A 2 20.83 -20.17 -17.27
C SER A 2 19.42 -19.59 -17.41
N MET A 3 19.33 -18.25 -17.44
CA MET A 3 18.09 -17.56 -17.68
C MET A 3 17.44 -17.97 -19.02
N PHE A 4 18.29 -18.39 -19.97
CA PHE A 4 17.86 -18.87 -21.26
C PHE A 4 17.13 -20.22 -21.18
N ASP A 5 17.58 -21.12 -20.32
CA ASP A 5 16.94 -22.40 -20.09
C ASP A 5 15.60 -22.23 -19.36
N ALA A 6 15.52 -21.29 -18.43
CA ALA A 6 14.29 -20.96 -17.74
C ALA A 6 13.26 -20.41 -18.72
N LEU A 7 13.67 -19.57 -19.67
CA LEU A 7 12.79 -19.04 -20.72
C LEU A 7 12.31 -20.13 -21.67
N LYS A 8 13.15 -21.12 -21.95
CA LYS A 8 12.80 -22.26 -22.80
C LYS A 8 11.76 -23.17 -22.16
N SER A 9 11.80 -23.30 -20.83
CA SER A 9 10.84 -24.11 -20.09
C SER A 9 9.48 -23.45 -19.91
N LEU A 10 9.36 -22.16 -20.19
CA LEU A 10 8.12 -21.39 -20.06
C LEU A 10 7.24 -21.44 -21.31
N GLY A 11 7.62 -22.20 -22.34
CA GLY A 11 6.85 -22.33 -23.57
C GLY A 11 7.23 -21.33 -24.64
N ASN A 12 6.33 -21.06 -25.58
CA ASN A 12 6.61 -20.20 -26.71
C ASN A 12 6.55 -18.70 -26.32
N PRO A 13 7.12 -17.81 -27.16
CA PRO A 13 7.10 -16.37 -26.88
C PRO A 13 5.71 -15.76 -26.75
N MET A 14 4.74 -16.30 -27.45
CA MET A 14 3.35 -15.78 -27.38
C MET A 14 2.72 -16.04 -26.03
N GLU A 15 2.98 -17.20 -25.44
CA GLU A 15 2.49 -17.54 -24.11
C GLU A 15 3.16 -16.71 -23.03
N LEU A 16 4.43 -16.43 -23.19
CA LEU A 16 5.16 -15.56 -22.29
C LEU A 16 4.61 -14.14 -22.33
N MET A 17 4.29 -13.63 -23.52
CA MET A 17 3.68 -12.32 -23.70
C MET A 17 2.28 -12.26 -23.08
N ARG A 18 1.50 -13.33 -23.22
CA ARG A 18 0.19 -13.42 -22.61
C ARG A 18 0.25 -13.36 -21.09
N LYS A 19 1.20 -14.09 -20.49
CA LYS A 19 1.40 -14.05 -19.03
C LYS A 19 1.85 -12.68 -18.55
N ALA A 20 2.75 -12.03 -19.30
CA ALA A 20 3.19 -10.68 -18.97
C ALA A 20 2.03 -9.69 -19.00
N ARG A 21 1.15 -9.82 -19.97
CA ARG A 21 -0.04 -8.99 -20.10
C ARG A 21 -1.01 -9.23 -18.95
N GLU A 22 -1.24 -10.48 -18.57
CA GLU A 22 -2.08 -10.84 -17.43
C GLU A 22 -1.54 -10.25 -16.13
N MET A 23 -0.23 -10.30 -15.92
CA MET A 23 0.39 -9.71 -14.74
C MET A 23 0.21 -8.21 -14.72
N GLN A 24 0.34 -7.56 -15.87
CA GLN A 24 0.14 -6.13 -15.98
C GLN A 24 -1.31 -5.73 -15.66
N GLU A 25 -2.27 -6.48 -16.17
CA GLU A 25 -3.69 -6.26 -15.87
C GLU A 25 -3.99 -6.50 -14.40
N ASN A 26 -3.43 -7.54 -13.81
CA ASN A 26 -3.61 -7.84 -12.39
C ASN A 26 -3.00 -6.74 -11.51
N MET A 27 -1.83 -6.25 -11.88
CA MET A 27 -1.20 -5.14 -11.17
C MET A 27 -2.08 -3.90 -11.22
N GLN A 28 -2.65 -3.60 -12.37
CA GLN A 28 -3.56 -2.46 -12.54
C GLN A 28 -4.79 -2.60 -11.66
N LYS A 29 -5.37 -3.79 -11.58
CA LYS A 29 -6.51 -4.07 -10.70
C LYS A 29 -6.15 -3.89 -9.22
N VAL A 30 -4.97 -4.36 -8.82
CA VAL A 30 -4.48 -4.20 -7.46
C VAL A 30 -4.32 -2.72 -7.12
N GLN A 31 -3.75 -1.94 -8.03
CA GLN A 31 -3.61 -0.50 -7.83
C GLN A 31 -4.96 0.20 -7.69
N GLU A 32 -5.95 -0.19 -8.48
CA GLU A 32 -7.30 0.35 -8.38
C GLU A 32 -7.97 -0.02 -7.05
N GLU A 33 -7.80 -1.27 -6.61
CA GLU A 33 -8.31 -1.70 -5.30
C GLU A 33 -7.65 -0.97 -4.16
N LEU A 34 -6.32 -0.78 -4.22
CA LEU A 34 -5.57 -0.05 -3.21
C LEU A 34 -6.02 1.40 -3.12
N ALA A 35 -6.34 2.02 -4.25
CA ALA A 35 -6.86 3.39 -4.25
C ALA A 35 -8.19 3.53 -3.53
N ARG A 36 -9.00 2.47 -3.51
CA ARG A 36 -10.32 2.47 -2.87
C ARG A 36 -10.31 2.00 -1.42
N LYS A 37 -9.33 1.19 -1.05
CA LYS A 37 -9.22 0.68 0.34
C LYS A 37 -8.58 1.74 1.22
N THR A 38 -9.18 1.98 2.38
CA THR A 38 -8.69 2.99 3.30
C THR A 38 -8.45 2.39 4.67
N VAL A 39 -7.51 2.98 5.38
CA VAL A 39 -7.25 2.74 6.80
C VAL A 39 -7.35 4.07 7.53
N SER A 40 -7.61 4.00 8.81
CA SER A 40 -7.68 5.19 9.66
C SER A 40 -6.71 5.03 10.83
N ALA A 41 -6.08 6.12 11.20
CA ALA A 41 -5.21 6.18 12.37
C ALA A 41 -5.43 7.50 13.08
N ASP A 42 -5.26 7.50 14.39
CA ASP A 42 -5.39 8.71 15.18
C ASP A 42 -4.10 8.99 15.96
N ALA A 43 -4.01 10.20 16.47
CA ALA A 43 -2.92 10.65 17.31
C ALA A 43 -3.45 11.58 18.39
N GLY A 44 -2.68 11.72 19.48
CA GLY A 44 -3.07 12.58 20.59
C GLY A 44 -4.32 12.14 21.30
N GLY A 45 -4.54 10.81 21.43
CA GLY A 45 -5.73 10.31 22.10
C GLY A 45 -7.03 10.61 21.33
N GLY A 46 -6.95 10.66 20.02
CA GLY A 46 -8.10 10.96 19.16
C GLY A 46 -8.30 12.43 18.83
N MET A 47 -7.33 13.27 19.16
CA MET A 47 -7.39 14.69 18.81
C MET A 47 -7.48 14.91 17.30
N VAL A 48 -6.70 14.13 16.55
CA VAL A 48 -6.66 14.17 15.10
C VAL A 48 -6.66 12.75 14.58
N SER A 49 -7.39 12.49 13.51
CA SER A 49 -7.36 11.23 12.80
C SER A 49 -7.09 11.47 11.31
N ALA A 50 -6.41 10.53 10.66
CA ALA A 50 -6.11 10.59 9.25
C ALA A 50 -6.64 9.33 8.58
N VAL A 51 -7.24 9.49 7.40
CA VAL A 51 -7.67 8.39 6.54
C VAL A 51 -6.72 8.34 5.35
N VAL A 52 -6.11 7.19 5.14
CA VAL A 52 -5.10 6.98 4.09
C VAL A 52 -5.50 5.76 3.26
N ASN A 53 -5.37 5.84 1.95
CA ASN A 53 -5.67 4.69 1.10
C ASN A 53 -4.44 3.79 0.93
N GLY A 54 -4.63 2.66 0.24
CA GLY A 54 -3.56 1.69 0.03
C GLY A 54 -2.43 2.17 -0.86
N ARG A 55 -2.58 3.31 -1.53
CA ARG A 55 -1.54 3.97 -2.31
C ARG A 55 -0.79 5.02 -1.50
N LEU A 56 -1.00 5.04 -0.19
CA LEU A 56 -0.38 5.98 0.76
C LEU A 56 -0.84 7.42 0.58
N GLU A 57 -1.95 7.61 -0.11
CA GLU A 57 -2.53 8.95 -0.29
C GLU A 57 -3.38 9.32 0.91
N VAL A 58 -3.20 10.52 1.43
CA VAL A 58 -4.01 11.04 2.52
C VAL A 58 -5.34 11.51 1.94
N ILE A 59 -6.41 10.81 2.31
CA ILE A 59 -7.75 11.09 1.80
C ILE A 59 -8.45 12.15 2.64
N LYS A 60 -8.26 12.10 3.95
CA LYS A 60 -8.95 12.99 4.86
C LYS A 60 -8.16 13.13 6.17
N VAL A 61 -8.24 14.33 6.74
CA VAL A 61 -7.76 14.60 8.10
C VAL A 61 -8.95 15.17 8.88
N ARG A 62 -9.21 14.60 10.04
CA ARG A 62 -10.26 15.08 10.94
C ARG A 62 -9.65 15.60 12.23
N ILE A 63 -10.10 16.75 12.64
CA ILE A 63 -9.68 17.38 13.88
C ILE A 63 -10.87 17.40 14.83
N ASP A 64 -10.71 16.80 16.01
CA ASP A 64 -11.74 16.82 17.04
C ASP A 64 -11.55 18.07 17.90
N LYS A 65 -12.33 19.09 17.63
CA LYS A 65 -12.25 20.39 18.31
C LYS A 65 -12.62 20.31 19.79
N THR A 66 -13.24 19.22 20.23
CA THR A 66 -13.55 19.02 21.64
C THR A 66 -12.35 18.54 22.44
N LYS A 67 -11.32 18.04 21.77
CA LYS A 67 -10.14 17.45 22.40
C LYS A 67 -8.88 18.29 22.23
N ILE A 68 -8.88 19.23 21.29
CA ILE A 68 -7.72 20.06 21.01
C ILE A 68 -8.15 21.50 20.79
N ASP A 69 -7.36 22.44 21.32
CA ASP A 69 -7.52 23.87 21.04
C ASP A 69 -6.89 24.16 19.68
N VAL A 70 -7.73 24.48 18.69
CA VAL A 70 -7.25 24.76 17.33
C VAL A 70 -6.43 26.04 17.23
N ASN A 71 -6.45 26.88 18.28
CA ASN A 71 -5.62 28.09 18.35
C ASN A 71 -4.19 27.76 18.81
N ASP A 72 -3.97 26.59 19.40
CA ASP A 72 -2.64 26.07 19.68
C ASP A 72 -2.11 25.42 18.42
N THR A 73 -1.61 26.24 17.51
CA THR A 73 -1.21 25.79 16.18
C THR A 73 -0.02 24.87 16.20
N GLU A 74 0.91 25.08 17.15
CA GLU A 74 2.10 24.23 17.27
C GLU A 74 1.71 22.80 17.65
N LEU A 75 0.86 22.63 18.64
CA LEU A 75 0.34 21.33 19.04
C LEU A 75 -0.46 20.69 17.89
N LEU A 76 -1.32 21.47 17.25
CA LEU A 76 -2.15 21.01 16.15
C LEU A 76 -1.30 20.46 14.99
N GLU A 77 -0.26 21.19 14.61
CA GLU A 77 0.67 20.77 13.56
C GLU A 77 1.35 19.44 13.91
N ASP A 78 1.82 19.29 15.14
CA ASP A 78 2.49 18.09 15.59
C ASP A 78 1.56 16.88 15.59
N VAL A 79 0.33 17.05 16.07
CA VAL A 79 -0.64 15.95 16.14
C VAL A 79 -1.12 15.55 14.75
N ILE A 80 -1.32 16.51 13.85
CA ILE A 80 -1.66 16.23 12.44
C ILE A 80 -0.54 15.39 11.80
N THR A 81 0.70 15.82 11.97
CA THR A 81 1.86 15.11 11.43
C THR A 81 1.92 13.67 11.95
N ALA A 82 1.70 13.48 13.25
CA ALA A 82 1.70 12.16 13.87
C ALA A 82 0.56 11.28 13.34
N ALA A 83 -0.64 11.82 13.17
CA ALA A 83 -1.78 11.08 12.65
C ALA A 83 -1.55 10.63 11.20
N ILE A 84 -1.01 11.52 10.37
CA ILE A 84 -0.69 11.19 8.98
C ILE A 84 0.37 10.10 8.92
N ALA A 85 1.44 10.21 9.69
CA ALA A 85 2.51 9.22 9.73
C ALA A 85 1.97 7.85 10.16
N ALA A 86 1.13 7.81 11.19
CA ALA A 86 0.51 6.57 11.67
C ALA A 86 -0.41 5.97 10.60
N GLY A 87 -1.17 6.79 9.91
CA GLY A 87 -2.07 6.36 8.83
C GLY A 87 -1.30 5.78 7.65
N GLN A 88 -0.22 6.45 7.25
CA GLN A 88 0.63 5.96 6.15
C GLN A 88 1.34 4.66 6.50
N ALA A 89 1.74 4.49 7.76
CA ALA A 89 2.34 3.23 8.21
C ALA A 89 1.34 2.05 8.11
N LYS A 90 0.10 2.27 8.54
CA LYS A 90 -0.97 1.27 8.39
C LYS A 90 -1.28 0.98 6.93
N ALA A 91 -1.33 2.01 6.10
CA ALA A 91 -1.61 1.86 4.67
C ALA A 91 -0.48 1.09 3.97
N ALA A 92 0.76 1.32 4.37
CA ALA A 92 1.91 0.59 3.83
C ALA A 92 1.82 -0.91 4.13
N GLU A 93 1.35 -1.28 5.31
CA GLU A 93 1.14 -2.68 5.66
C GLU A 93 0.02 -3.31 4.83
N MET A 94 -1.07 -2.57 4.63
CA MET A 94 -2.17 -3.02 3.77
C MET A 94 -1.69 -3.21 2.32
N MET A 95 -0.92 -2.28 1.80
CA MET A 95 -0.34 -2.37 0.46
C MET A 95 0.55 -3.61 0.34
N ARG A 96 1.40 -3.85 1.33
CA ARG A 96 2.29 -5.01 1.35
C ARG A 96 1.50 -6.31 1.35
N ALA A 97 0.43 -6.40 2.15
CA ALA A 97 -0.42 -7.58 2.21
C ALA A 97 -1.10 -7.85 0.86
N GLU A 98 -1.61 -6.82 0.19
CA GLU A 98 -2.22 -6.96 -1.13
C GLU A 98 -1.21 -7.40 -2.18
N MET A 99 0.01 -6.88 -2.14
CA MET A 99 1.07 -7.28 -3.05
C MET A 99 1.50 -8.73 -2.83
N GLN A 100 1.59 -9.17 -1.57
CA GLN A 100 1.90 -10.55 -1.25
C GLN A 100 0.80 -11.50 -1.73
N LYS A 101 -0.44 -11.11 -1.57
CA LYS A 101 -1.60 -11.87 -2.05
C LYS A 101 -1.56 -12.01 -3.56
N MET A 102 -1.29 -10.93 -4.28
CA MET A 102 -1.16 -10.94 -5.73
C MET A 102 -0.04 -11.89 -6.18
N ALA A 103 1.11 -11.83 -5.51
CA ALA A 103 2.24 -12.69 -5.82
C ALA A 103 1.93 -14.16 -5.58
N ALA A 104 1.23 -14.48 -4.48
CA ALA A 104 0.80 -15.84 -4.17
C ALA A 104 -0.17 -16.35 -5.22
N ASP A 105 -1.14 -15.52 -5.64
CA ASP A 105 -2.12 -15.88 -6.68
C ASP A 105 -1.43 -16.09 -8.04
N ALA A 106 -0.34 -15.38 -8.30
CA ALA A 106 0.45 -15.54 -9.52
C ALA A 106 1.46 -16.70 -9.44
N GLY A 107 1.58 -17.37 -8.28
CA GLY A 107 2.52 -18.46 -8.08
C GLY A 107 3.96 -18.00 -7.90
N LEU A 108 4.20 -16.74 -7.60
CA LEU A 108 5.54 -16.20 -7.40
C LEU A 108 6.06 -16.53 -6.01
N PRO A 109 7.37 -16.82 -5.86
CA PRO A 109 7.96 -17.01 -4.53
C PRO A 109 7.91 -15.73 -3.71
N PRO A 110 7.65 -15.81 -2.40
CA PRO A 110 7.54 -14.63 -1.55
C PRO A 110 8.79 -13.75 -1.53
N GLY A 111 9.97 -14.33 -1.79
CA GLY A 111 11.23 -13.59 -1.77
C GLY A 111 11.45 -12.65 -2.95
N LEU A 112 10.60 -12.69 -3.97
CA LEU A 112 10.73 -11.84 -5.15
C LEU A 112 9.99 -10.50 -5.02
N LEU A 113 9.28 -10.29 -3.92
CA LEU A 113 8.52 -9.07 -3.73
C LEU A 113 9.42 -7.93 -3.22
N PRO A 114 9.31 -6.73 -3.81
CA PRO A 114 10.00 -5.57 -3.27
C PRO A 114 9.43 -5.20 -1.90
N GLY A 115 10.27 -4.73 -1.00
CA GLY A 115 9.86 -4.28 0.31
C GLY A 115 10.02 -5.30 1.43
N LYS A 116 10.49 -6.50 1.15
CA LYS A 116 10.81 -7.50 2.17
C LYS A 116 12.27 -7.38 2.56
N PHE A 117 12.63 -6.23 3.08
CA PHE A 117 13.96 -5.98 3.60
C PHE A 117 13.90 -6.04 5.12
N GLU A 118 14.67 -6.89 5.66
CA GLU A 118 14.95 -6.90 7.09
C GLU A 118 16.18 -6.09 7.39
#